data_c40c469590ef786039f2914a4f967e47
#
_entry.id   c40c469590ef786039f2914a4f967e47
#
_cell.length_a   1.000
_cell.length_b   1.000
_cell.length_c   1.000
_cell.angle_alpha   90.00
_cell.angle_beta   90.00
_cell.angle_gamma   90.00
#
_symmetry.space_group_name_H-M   'P 1'
#
loop_
_entity.id
_entity.type
_entity.pdbx_description
1 polymer ?
#
loop_
_entity_poly.entity_id
_entity_poly.type
_entity_poly.pdbx_seq_one_letter_code
_entity_poly.pdbx_strand_id
1 'polypeptide(L)'
;TPYVPTEEKSSRRFPLLLTTGRILSQYNVGAQTRRTENSRWHGEDVLEIHPADAEERGIRTGDEVTLASRVGTTTLHAVVTDRMAQGVVYTTFHHPVSGANVVTTENSDWATNCPEYKVTAVQVSPGRSASTAEIEHPEHRLGALVRMANQIARQMSADPHADAVAATAYHLDRFWEHEMRADLARAIDGGTVTVDDAVIEAVRRLAVDA
;
A
#
# COMPACT_ATOMS: atom_id res chain seq x y z
N THR A 1 3.22 -30.32 -5.72
CA THR A 1 2.39 -29.61 -4.73
C THR A 1 1.05 -29.34 -5.36
N PRO A 2 -0.08 -29.68 -4.72
CA PRO A 2 -1.40 -29.36 -5.26
C PRO A 2 -1.60 -27.85 -5.35
N TYR A 3 -2.34 -27.42 -6.39
CA TYR A 3 -2.72 -26.01 -6.53
C TYR A 3 -3.69 -25.62 -5.40
N VAL A 4 -3.36 -24.54 -4.71
CA VAL A 4 -4.25 -23.92 -3.72
C VAL A 4 -4.83 -22.66 -4.34
N PRO A 5 -6.15 -22.58 -4.58
CA PRO A 5 -6.76 -21.39 -5.18
C PRO A 5 -6.69 -20.20 -4.20
N THR A 6 -6.55 -19.00 -4.76
CA THR A 6 -6.63 -17.76 -3.98
C THR A 6 -8.02 -17.58 -3.34
N GLU A 7 -8.06 -16.93 -2.17
CA GLU A 7 -9.29 -16.45 -1.55
C GLU A 7 -9.80 -15.14 -2.17
N GLU A 8 -8.94 -14.43 -2.91
CA GLU A 8 -9.26 -13.20 -3.62
C GLU A 8 -10.11 -13.47 -4.87
N LYS A 9 -11.42 -13.52 -4.67
CA LYS A 9 -12.40 -13.74 -5.75
C LYS A 9 -13.24 -12.49 -5.96
N SER A 10 -13.55 -12.20 -7.23
CA SER A 10 -14.50 -11.15 -7.57
C SER A 10 -15.87 -11.39 -6.91
N SER A 11 -16.56 -10.31 -6.56
CA SER A 11 -17.87 -10.32 -5.92
C SER A 11 -18.69 -9.11 -6.40
N ARG A 12 -19.97 -9.02 -6.02
CA ARG A 12 -20.79 -7.83 -6.35
C ARG A 12 -20.20 -6.52 -5.80
N ARG A 13 -19.49 -6.57 -4.67
CA ARG A 13 -18.85 -5.41 -4.04
C ARG A 13 -17.51 -5.09 -4.67
N PHE A 14 -16.76 -6.09 -5.08
CA PHE A 14 -15.43 -5.98 -5.68
C PHE A 14 -15.41 -6.79 -6.98
N PRO A 15 -15.97 -6.24 -8.09
CA PRO A 15 -16.22 -7.02 -9.29
C PRO A 15 -15.01 -7.22 -10.20
N LEU A 16 -13.95 -6.46 -9.99
CA LEU A 16 -12.72 -6.51 -10.79
C LEU A 16 -11.60 -7.19 -10.03
N LEU A 17 -10.64 -7.74 -10.75
CA LEU A 17 -9.39 -8.26 -10.20
C LEU A 17 -8.25 -7.30 -10.53
N LEU A 18 -7.58 -6.82 -9.51
CA LEU A 18 -6.35 -6.05 -9.64
C LEU A 18 -5.15 -6.99 -9.77
N THR A 19 -4.32 -6.75 -10.76
CA THR A 19 -2.94 -7.26 -10.79
C THR A 19 -1.96 -6.11 -10.74
N THR A 20 -0.86 -6.29 -10.02
CA THR A 20 0.19 -5.27 -9.91
C THR A 20 1.45 -5.70 -10.66
N GLY A 21 2.22 -4.75 -11.14
CA GLY A 21 3.43 -5.06 -11.87
C GLY A 21 4.45 -3.95 -11.89
N ARG A 22 5.45 -4.13 -12.76
CA ARG A 22 6.53 -3.18 -12.99
C ARG A 22 6.48 -2.68 -14.43
N ILE A 23 7.01 -1.47 -14.63
CA ILE A 23 7.30 -0.89 -15.94
C ILE A 23 8.81 -0.83 -16.15
N LEU A 24 9.24 -0.75 -17.41
CA LEU A 24 10.67 -0.79 -17.76
C LEU A 24 11.48 0.40 -17.21
N SER A 25 10.82 1.54 -17.01
CA SER A 25 11.48 2.77 -16.54
C SER A 25 11.72 2.81 -15.03
N GLN A 26 11.05 1.94 -14.23
CA GLN A 26 11.11 1.99 -12.79
C GLN A 26 11.45 0.62 -12.18
N TYR A 27 12.22 0.65 -11.09
CA TYR A 27 12.59 -0.55 -10.34
C TYR A 27 12.04 -0.51 -8.92
N ASN A 28 11.33 -1.56 -8.52
CA ASN A 28 10.67 -1.68 -7.22
C ASN A 28 9.85 -0.41 -6.88
N VAL A 29 10.06 0.18 -5.70
CA VAL A 29 9.38 1.41 -5.26
C VAL A 29 10.00 2.69 -5.87
N GLY A 30 10.82 2.57 -6.88
CA GLY A 30 11.43 3.70 -7.59
C GLY A 30 12.47 4.49 -6.79
N ALA A 31 12.94 4.01 -5.65
CA ALA A 31 13.85 4.74 -4.78
C ALA A 31 15.14 5.23 -5.48
N GLN A 32 15.63 4.45 -6.44
CA GLN A 32 16.80 4.81 -7.25
C GLN A 32 16.39 5.39 -8.61
N THR A 33 15.50 4.71 -9.33
CA THR A 33 15.15 5.06 -10.72
C THR A 33 14.39 6.37 -10.85
N ARG A 34 13.63 6.79 -9.85
CA ARG A 34 13.00 8.13 -9.82
C ARG A 34 13.99 9.29 -9.69
N ARG A 35 15.26 9.00 -9.36
CA ARG A 35 16.35 9.99 -9.30
C ARG A 35 17.11 10.10 -10.63
N THR A 36 16.68 9.38 -11.65
CA THR A 36 17.28 9.36 -12.99
C THR A 36 16.32 9.98 -14.03
N GLU A 37 16.79 10.16 -15.26
CA GLU A 37 15.97 10.61 -16.38
C GLU A 37 14.74 9.72 -16.64
N ASN A 38 14.73 8.48 -16.16
CA ASN A 38 13.58 7.56 -16.27
C ASN A 38 12.31 8.10 -15.62
N SER A 39 12.42 8.99 -14.64
CA SER A 39 11.29 9.66 -14.01
C SER A 39 10.46 10.52 -14.96
N ARG A 40 11.06 10.94 -16.10
CA ARG A 40 10.36 11.74 -17.12
C ARG A 40 9.43 10.90 -18.00
N TRP A 41 9.61 9.59 -18.05
CA TRP A 41 8.81 8.72 -18.91
C TRP A 41 7.48 8.35 -18.25
N HIS A 42 7.47 8.17 -16.92
CA HIS A 42 6.28 7.84 -16.13
C HIS A 42 6.41 8.56 -14.79
N GLY A 43 5.63 9.60 -14.60
CA GLY A 43 5.67 10.45 -13.41
C GLY A 43 4.78 9.95 -12.26
N GLU A 44 3.90 9.00 -12.53
CA GLU A 44 2.93 8.47 -11.56
C GLU A 44 2.58 7.01 -11.86
N ASP A 45 1.98 6.33 -10.90
CA ASP A 45 1.30 5.06 -11.12
C ASP A 45 -0.12 5.35 -11.64
N VAL A 46 -0.53 4.67 -12.70
CA VAL A 46 -1.86 4.80 -13.31
C VAL A 46 -2.65 3.51 -13.16
N LEU A 47 -3.98 3.59 -13.26
CA LEU A 47 -4.86 2.43 -13.34
C LEU A 47 -5.21 2.13 -14.79
N GLU A 48 -4.69 1.03 -15.34
CA GLU A 48 -5.10 0.54 -16.66
C GLU A 48 -6.41 -0.28 -16.52
N ILE A 49 -7.40 0.06 -17.34
CA ILE A 49 -8.74 -0.56 -17.32
C ILE A 49 -9.21 -0.85 -18.74
N HIS A 50 -9.86 -2.00 -18.92
CA HIS A 50 -10.45 -2.38 -20.22
C HIS A 50 -11.57 -1.41 -20.65
N PRO A 51 -11.73 -1.08 -21.97
CA PRO A 51 -12.73 -0.14 -22.44
C PRO A 51 -14.16 -0.47 -22.00
N ALA A 52 -14.57 -1.75 -22.05
CA ALA A 52 -15.92 -2.15 -21.62
C ALA A 52 -16.16 -1.93 -20.11
N ASP A 53 -15.15 -2.20 -19.27
CA ASP A 53 -15.24 -1.97 -17.83
C ASP A 53 -15.24 -0.47 -17.48
N ALA A 54 -14.53 0.33 -18.26
CA ALA A 54 -14.50 1.78 -18.13
C ALA A 54 -15.83 2.42 -18.56
N GLU A 55 -16.39 1.98 -19.68
CA GLU A 55 -17.70 2.45 -20.19
C GLU A 55 -18.82 2.18 -19.18
N GLU A 56 -18.88 0.95 -18.64
CA GLU A 56 -19.86 0.56 -17.60
C GLU A 56 -19.84 1.48 -16.39
N ARG A 57 -18.67 2.06 -16.08
CA ARG A 57 -18.43 2.93 -14.91
C ARG A 57 -18.39 4.42 -15.25
N GLY A 58 -18.53 4.78 -16.53
CA GLY A 58 -18.42 6.16 -17.00
C GLY A 58 -17.02 6.78 -16.84
N ILE A 59 -15.98 5.94 -16.91
CA ILE A 59 -14.57 6.34 -16.73
C ILE A 59 -13.93 6.58 -18.10
N ARG A 60 -13.13 7.64 -18.20
CA ARG A 60 -12.31 7.99 -19.37
C ARG A 60 -10.85 8.05 -19.02
N THR A 61 -10.00 7.92 -20.01
CA THR A 61 -8.55 8.16 -19.82
C THR A 61 -8.30 9.57 -19.29
N GLY A 62 -7.50 9.64 -18.23
CA GLY A 62 -7.17 10.89 -17.52
C GLY A 62 -8.10 11.20 -16.34
N ASP A 63 -9.22 10.48 -16.20
CA ASP A 63 -10.09 10.68 -15.04
C ASP A 63 -9.41 10.16 -13.78
N GLU A 64 -9.59 10.90 -12.69
CA GLU A 64 -9.26 10.42 -11.37
C GLU A 64 -10.25 9.33 -10.97
N VAL A 65 -9.75 8.21 -10.49
CA VAL A 65 -10.56 7.06 -10.07
C VAL A 65 -10.17 6.60 -8.68
N THR A 66 -11.14 6.16 -7.92
CA THR A 66 -10.95 5.51 -6.64
C THR A 66 -10.85 4.01 -6.84
N LEU A 67 -9.74 3.42 -6.43
CA LEU A 67 -9.50 1.99 -6.38
C LEU A 67 -9.65 1.52 -4.93
N ALA A 68 -10.63 0.66 -4.66
CA ALA A 68 -10.94 0.16 -3.33
C ALA A 68 -10.88 -1.37 -3.27
N SER A 69 -10.35 -1.91 -2.19
CA SER A 69 -10.36 -3.33 -1.85
C SER A 69 -11.02 -3.56 -0.48
N ARG A 70 -10.89 -4.78 0.07
CA ARG A 70 -11.32 -5.10 1.44
C ARG A 70 -10.48 -4.41 2.51
N VAL A 71 -9.23 -4.06 2.18
CA VAL A 71 -8.22 -3.61 3.17
C VAL A 71 -7.86 -2.14 3.03
N GLY A 72 -8.17 -1.52 1.89
CA GLY A 72 -7.83 -0.11 1.72
C GLY A 72 -8.36 0.50 0.43
N THR A 73 -8.04 1.78 0.27
CA THR A 73 -8.48 2.61 -0.86
C THR A 73 -7.34 3.52 -1.29
N THR A 74 -7.20 3.72 -2.59
CA THR A 74 -6.27 4.70 -3.15
C THR A 74 -6.88 5.40 -4.36
N THR A 75 -6.30 6.50 -4.79
CA THR A 75 -6.70 7.28 -5.95
C THR A 75 -5.61 7.24 -7.02
N LEU A 76 -6.01 7.02 -8.26
CA LEU A 76 -5.14 6.92 -9.42
C LEU A 76 -5.78 7.61 -10.62
N HIS A 77 -4.99 8.00 -11.62
CA HIS A 77 -5.52 8.38 -12.91
C HIS A 77 -5.76 7.14 -13.78
N ALA A 78 -6.92 7.08 -14.44
CA ALA A 78 -7.29 5.97 -15.30
C ALA A 78 -6.64 6.08 -16.69
N VAL A 79 -6.22 4.94 -17.22
CA VAL A 79 -5.83 4.75 -18.61
C VAL A 79 -6.70 3.66 -19.21
N VAL A 80 -7.61 4.04 -20.08
CA VAL A 80 -8.48 3.08 -20.79
C VAL A 80 -7.69 2.45 -21.92
N THR A 81 -7.53 1.12 -21.88
CA THR A 81 -6.69 0.39 -22.84
C THR A 81 -7.15 -1.05 -23.01
N ASP A 82 -7.06 -1.56 -24.24
CA ASP A 82 -7.36 -2.95 -24.61
C ASP A 82 -6.23 -3.94 -24.24
N ARG A 83 -5.13 -3.45 -23.64
CA ARG A 83 -4.08 -4.31 -23.08
C ARG A 83 -4.58 -5.15 -21.91
N MET A 84 -5.60 -4.66 -21.21
CA MET A 84 -6.21 -5.37 -20.09
C MET A 84 -7.36 -6.25 -20.60
N ALA A 85 -7.51 -7.43 -20.01
CA ALA A 85 -8.70 -8.24 -20.21
C ALA A 85 -9.88 -7.63 -19.44
N GLN A 86 -11.11 -7.79 -19.97
CA GLN A 86 -12.32 -7.39 -19.24
C GLN A 86 -12.37 -8.08 -17.88
N GLY A 87 -12.74 -7.34 -16.85
CA GLY A 87 -12.77 -7.79 -15.45
C GLY A 87 -11.42 -7.72 -14.75
N VAL A 88 -10.35 -7.28 -15.43
CA VAL A 88 -9.01 -7.15 -14.86
C VAL A 88 -8.51 -5.72 -14.99
N VAL A 89 -7.94 -5.18 -13.92
CA VAL A 89 -7.28 -3.88 -13.89
C VAL A 89 -5.83 -4.04 -13.47
N TYR A 90 -4.98 -3.11 -13.90
CA TYR A 90 -3.55 -3.15 -13.63
C TYR A 90 -3.08 -1.81 -13.09
N THR A 91 -2.17 -1.87 -12.12
CA THR A 91 -1.41 -0.69 -11.68
C THR A 91 0.02 -1.06 -11.34
N THR A 92 0.86 -0.05 -11.22
CA THR A 92 2.22 -0.19 -10.72
C THR A 92 2.30 0.23 -9.24
N PHE A 93 3.46 0.07 -8.62
CA PHE A 93 3.71 0.41 -7.21
C PHE A 93 5.04 1.18 -7.05
N HIS A 94 5.38 1.96 -8.07
CA HIS A 94 6.67 2.65 -8.12
C HIS A 94 6.65 4.01 -7.43
N HIS A 95 5.47 4.60 -7.25
CA HIS A 95 5.30 5.91 -6.65
C HIS A 95 4.64 5.80 -5.27
N PRO A 96 5.33 6.17 -4.19
CA PRO A 96 4.76 6.09 -2.84
C PRO A 96 3.48 6.92 -2.64
N VAL A 97 3.32 7.99 -3.42
CA VAL A 97 2.14 8.87 -3.36
C VAL A 97 0.87 8.13 -3.77
N SER A 98 0.94 7.24 -4.77
CA SER A 98 -0.20 6.44 -5.19
C SER A 98 -0.61 5.40 -4.14
N GLY A 99 0.35 4.96 -3.32
CA GLY A 99 0.11 4.01 -2.25
C GLY A 99 -0.54 2.71 -2.72
N ALA A 100 -0.26 2.22 -3.95
CA ALA A 100 -0.94 1.05 -4.53
C ALA A 100 -0.93 -0.20 -3.62
N ASN A 101 0.04 -0.32 -2.73
CA ASN A 101 0.10 -1.42 -1.76
C ASN A 101 -0.97 -1.34 -0.65
N VAL A 102 -1.63 -0.19 -0.44
CA VAL A 102 -2.68 -0.08 0.59
C VAL A 102 -3.93 -0.89 0.23
N VAL A 103 -4.12 -1.22 -1.04
CA VAL A 103 -5.25 -2.04 -1.50
C VAL A 103 -4.93 -3.52 -1.59
N THR A 104 -3.64 -3.93 -1.52
CA THR A 104 -3.27 -5.34 -1.57
C THR A 104 -3.51 -6.03 -0.23
N THR A 105 -3.95 -7.30 -0.27
CA THR A 105 -4.26 -8.06 0.93
C THR A 105 -3.01 -8.61 1.63
N GLU A 106 -3.19 -9.05 2.87
CA GLU A 106 -2.13 -9.66 3.68
C GLU A 106 -1.94 -11.17 3.37
N ASN A 107 -2.68 -11.70 2.39
CA ASN A 107 -2.56 -13.08 1.98
C ASN A 107 -1.13 -13.38 1.55
N SER A 108 -0.56 -14.44 2.07
CA SER A 108 0.79 -14.87 1.77
C SER A 108 0.92 -16.37 1.77
N ASP A 109 1.93 -16.86 1.08
CA ASP A 109 2.33 -18.28 1.16
C ASP A 109 2.83 -18.59 2.57
N TRP A 110 2.22 -19.60 3.19
CA TRP A 110 2.51 -19.98 4.57
C TRP A 110 3.96 -20.47 4.79
N ALA A 111 4.61 -20.99 3.75
CA ALA A 111 5.96 -21.57 3.87
C ALA A 111 7.06 -20.52 3.67
N THR A 112 6.83 -19.57 2.75
CA THR A 112 7.83 -18.57 2.35
C THR A 112 7.44 -17.16 2.72
N ASN A 113 6.22 -16.95 3.24
CA ASN A 113 5.63 -15.65 3.53
C ASN A 113 5.65 -14.69 2.30
N CYS A 114 5.55 -15.26 1.09
CA CYS A 114 5.50 -14.49 -0.14
C CYS A 114 4.12 -13.86 -0.30
N PRO A 115 3.99 -12.52 -0.35
CA PRO A 115 2.70 -11.85 -0.43
C PRO A 115 1.98 -12.10 -1.76
N GLU A 116 0.65 -12.25 -1.71
CA GLU A 116 -0.21 -12.42 -2.88
C GLU A 116 -0.65 -11.07 -3.48
N TYR A 117 0.29 -10.23 -3.91
CA TYR A 117 -0.02 -8.90 -4.46
C TYR A 117 -0.30 -8.90 -5.98
N LYS A 118 -0.48 -10.07 -6.60
CA LYS A 118 -0.84 -10.21 -8.02
C LYS A 118 -2.32 -10.41 -8.24
N VAL A 119 -3.09 -10.70 -7.20
CA VAL A 119 -4.52 -10.92 -7.26
C VAL A 119 -5.17 -10.26 -6.05
N THR A 120 -5.97 -9.23 -6.31
CA THR A 120 -6.78 -8.56 -5.29
C THR A 120 -8.14 -8.21 -5.89
N ALA A 121 -9.22 -8.58 -5.23
CA ALA A 121 -10.56 -8.20 -5.66
C ALA A 121 -10.84 -6.74 -5.31
N VAL A 122 -11.20 -5.93 -6.32
CA VAL A 122 -11.30 -4.48 -6.20
C VAL A 122 -12.59 -3.92 -6.81
N GLN A 123 -12.96 -2.73 -6.35
CA GLN A 123 -13.92 -1.85 -6.99
C GLN A 123 -13.18 -0.64 -7.54
N VAL A 124 -13.56 -0.23 -8.75
CA VAL A 124 -13.13 1.02 -9.37
C VAL A 124 -14.36 1.91 -9.56
N SER A 125 -14.30 3.11 -9.05
CA SER A 125 -15.35 4.12 -9.21
C SER A 125 -14.75 5.43 -9.74
N PRO A 126 -15.51 6.20 -10.54
CA PRO A 126 -15.10 7.56 -10.90
C PRO A 126 -14.76 8.32 -9.62
N GLY A 127 -13.62 8.99 -9.61
CA GLY A 127 -13.26 9.87 -8.52
C GLY A 127 -14.31 10.97 -8.43
N ARG A 128 -15.09 10.97 -7.39
CA ARG A 128 -15.43 12.26 -6.80
C ARG A 128 -14.10 12.76 -6.30
N SER A 129 -13.77 14.00 -6.61
CA SER A 129 -12.85 14.75 -5.78
C SER A 129 -13.40 14.68 -4.36
N ALA A 130 -13.17 13.58 -3.69
CA ALA A 130 -13.33 13.48 -2.27
C ALA A 130 -12.29 14.44 -1.76
N SER A 131 -12.75 15.50 -1.12
CA SER A 131 -11.84 16.30 -0.31
C SER A 131 -11.01 15.30 0.48
N THR A 132 -9.72 15.50 0.54
CA THR A 132 -8.74 14.68 1.27
C THR A 132 -9.18 14.31 2.70
N ALA A 133 -10.21 14.96 3.22
CA ALA A 133 -10.86 14.75 4.51
C ALA A 133 -11.76 13.51 4.61
N GLU A 134 -12.22 12.90 3.50
CA GLU A 134 -13.10 11.71 3.55
C GLU A 134 -12.37 10.38 3.29
N ILE A 135 -11.11 10.42 2.89
CA ILE A 135 -10.29 9.21 2.63
C ILE A 135 -9.45 8.82 3.86
N GLU A 136 -9.24 9.72 4.78
CA GLU A 136 -8.59 9.45 6.05
C GLU A 136 -9.65 9.06 7.11
N HIS A 137 -10.07 7.81 7.11
CA HIS A 137 -10.46 7.19 8.37
C HIS A 137 -9.16 7.07 9.19
N PRO A 138 -8.99 7.89 10.25
CA PRO A 138 -7.79 7.88 11.09
C PRO A 138 -7.47 6.47 11.59
N GLU A 139 -8.51 5.67 11.80
CA GLU A 139 -8.44 4.28 12.26
C GLU A 139 -7.75 3.35 11.25
N HIS A 140 -7.97 3.53 9.94
CA HIS A 140 -7.33 2.69 8.92
C HIS A 140 -5.85 3.05 8.74
N ARG A 141 -5.52 4.35 8.74
CA ARG A 141 -4.13 4.82 8.68
C ARG A 141 -3.36 4.33 9.91
N LEU A 142 -3.93 4.49 11.07
CA LEU A 142 -3.31 4.08 12.32
C LEU A 142 -3.11 2.56 12.40
N GLY A 143 -4.11 1.78 11.99
CA GLY A 143 -3.99 0.32 11.90
C GLY A 143 -2.85 -0.12 10.96
N ALA A 144 -2.65 0.56 9.84
CA ALA A 144 -1.54 0.30 8.93
C ALA A 144 -0.18 0.65 9.57
N LEU A 145 -0.08 1.79 10.26
CA LEU A 145 1.15 2.20 10.97
C LEU A 145 1.52 1.18 12.06
N VAL A 146 0.55 0.72 12.84
CA VAL A 146 0.73 -0.31 13.87
C VAL A 146 1.27 -1.62 13.28
N ARG A 147 0.65 -2.10 12.20
CA ARG A 147 1.11 -3.33 11.55
C ARG A 147 2.53 -3.21 11.02
N MET A 148 2.85 -2.10 10.33
CA MET A 148 4.20 -1.85 9.81
C MET A 148 5.23 -1.76 10.94
N ALA A 149 4.94 -1.04 12.02
CA ALA A 149 5.85 -0.91 13.15
C ALA A 149 6.14 -2.26 13.80
N ASN A 150 5.10 -3.07 14.05
CA ASN A 150 5.25 -4.43 14.60
C ASN A 150 6.06 -5.34 13.66
N GLN A 151 5.82 -5.26 12.35
CA GLN A 151 6.58 -6.05 11.38
C GLN A 151 8.07 -5.67 11.39
N ILE A 152 8.38 -4.38 11.44
CA ILE A 152 9.76 -3.89 11.53
C ILE A 152 10.42 -4.41 12.82
N ALA A 153 9.75 -4.27 13.96
CA ALA A 153 10.28 -4.74 15.24
C ALA A 153 10.58 -6.25 15.24
N ARG A 154 9.68 -7.06 14.66
CA ARG A 154 9.89 -8.51 14.53
C ARG A 154 11.07 -8.83 13.62
N GLN A 155 11.25 -8.12 12.51
CA GLN A 155 12.41 -8.31 11.63
C GLN A 155 13.71 -7.95 12.34
N MET A 156 13.74 -6.86 13.11
CA MET A 156 14.91 -6.45 13.88
C MET A 156 15.22 -7.40 15.04
N SER A 157 14.20 -8.04 15.61
CA SER A 157 14.34 -9.05 16.67
C SER A 157 14.82 -10.42 16.15
N ALA A 158 14.86 -10.63 14.84
CA ALA A 158 15.32 -11.89 14.25
C ALA A 158 16.85 -12.08 14.36
N ASP A 159 17.60 -11.01 14.54
CA ASP A 159 19.04 -11.08 14.82
C ASP A 159 19.29 -11.12 16.35
N PRO A 160 19.74 -12.25 16.92
CA PRO A 160 19.94 -12.38 18.35
C PRO A 160 21.10 -11.50 18.90
N HIS A 161 21.90 -10.89 18.04
CA HIS A 161 23.02 -10.01 18.40
C HIS A 161 22.68 -8.52 18.22
N ALA A 162 21.53 -8.19 17.66
CA ALA A 162 21.11 -6.80 17.45
C ALA A 162 20.26 -6.31 18.64
N ASP A 163 20.47 -5.03 19.02
CA ASP A 163 19.50 -4.31 19.84
C ASP A 163 18.27 -3.97 18.98
N ALA A 164 17.26 -4.84 19.07
CA ALA A 164 16.02 -4.73 18.28
C ALA A 164 15.33 -3.38 18.49
N VAL A 165 15.39 -2.81 19.69
CA VAL A 165 14.80 -1.51 20.01
C VAL A 165 15.56 -0.40 19.29
N ALA A 166 16.90 -0.40 19.38
CA ALA A 166 17.73 0.59 18.69
C ALA A 166 17.59 0.51 17.18
N ALA A 167 17.56 -0.70 16.62
CA ALA A 167 17.39 -0.93 15.18
C ALA A 167 15.99 -0.48 14.70
N THR A 168 14.95 -0.74 15.48
CA THR A 168 13.58 -0.28 15.18
C THR A 168 13.51 1.25 15.25
N ALA A 169 14.04 1.88 16.30
CA ALA A 169 14.08 3.33 16.44
C ALA A 169 14.82 3.98 15.26
N TYR A 170 16.00 3.47 14.91
CA TYR A 170 16.76 3.95 13.76
C TYR A 170 15.98 3.84 12.46
N HIS A 171 15.27 2.71 12.24
CA HIS A 171 14.45 2.52 11.05
C HIS A 171 13.30 3.52 10.99
N LEU A 172 12.56 3.70 12.08
CA LEU A 172 11.46 4.67 12.15
C LEU A 172 11.96 6.10 11.93
N ASP A 173 13.10 6.48 12.53
CA ASP A 173 13.67 7.81 12.34
C ASP A 173 14.10 8.07 10.89
N ARG A 174 14.73 7.10 10.27
CA ARG A 174 15.34 7.26 8.94
C ARG A 174 14.36 7.19 7.79
N PHE A 175 13.27 6.40 7.93
CA PHE A 175 12.40 6.03 6.80
C PHE A 175 10.95 6.48 6.97
N TRP A 176 10.50 6.85 8.17
CA TRP A 176 9.14 7.30 8.40
C TRP A 176 9.07 8.83 8.43
N GLU A 177 8.01 9.35 7.83
CA GLU A 177 7.71 10.78 7.90
C GLU A 177 7.39 11.20 9.34
N HIS A 178 7.63 12.46 9.65
CA HIS A 178 7.40 13.01 10.99
C HIS A 178 5.94 12.78 11.46
N GLU A 179 4.96 12.99 10.57
CA GLU A 179 3.54 12.78 10.88
C GLU A 179 3.23 11.31 11.22
N MET A 180 3.80 10.35 10.49
CA MET A 180 3.61 8.92 10.77
C MET A 180 4.11 8.55 12.15
N ARG A 181 5.28 9.07 12.54
CA ARG A 181 5.86 8.84 13.87
C ARG A 181 5.02 9.50 14.96
N ALA A 182 4.56 10.73 14.73
CA ALA A 182 3.72 11.47 15.66
C ALA A 182 2.35 10.80 15.86
N ASP A 183 1.73 10.28 14.81
CA ASP A 183 0.45 9.57 14.87
C ASP A 183 0.60 8.27 15.70
N LEU A 184 1.65 7.50 15.44
CA LEU A 184 1.93 6.28 16.19
C LEU A 184 2.21 6.58 17.68
N ALA A 185 3.01 7.60 17.97
CA ALA A 185 3.34 8.01 19.33
C ALA A 185 2.07 8.42 20.11
N ARG A 186 1.22 9.28 19.51
CA ARG A 186 -0.04 9.69 20.12
C ARG A 186 -0.97 8.52 20.41
N ALA A 187 -1.02 7.55 19.51
CA ALA A 187 -1.87 6.39 19.67
C ALA A 187 -1.37 5.43 20.77
N ILE A 188 -0.06 5.28 20.90
CA ILE A 188 0.58 4.52 21.98
C ILE A 188 0.30 5.20 23.33
N ASP A 189 0.55 6.50 23.44
CA ASP A 189 0.35 7.26 24.67
C ASP A 189 -1.12 7.31 25.09
N GLY A 190 -2.03 7.39 24.12
CA GLY A 190 -3.47 7.36 24.33
C GLY A 190 -4.04 5.96 24.65
N GLY A 191 -3.24 4.91 24.57
CA GLY A 191 -3.68 3.52 24.78
C GLY A 191 -4.72 3.03 23.77
N THR A 192 -4.80 3.66 22.60
CA THR A 192 -5.79 3.35 21.56
C THR A 192 -5.36 2.19 20.65
N VAL A 193 -4.09 1.78 20.73
CA VAL A 193 -3.52 0.70 19.92
C VAL A 193 -2.69 -0.25 20.77
N THR A 194 -2.61 -1.50 20.30
CA THR A 194 -1.70 -2.50 20.87
C THR A 194 -0.54 -2.71 19.88
N VAL A 195 0.67 -2.50 20.36
CA VAL A 195 1.91 -2.71 19.60
C VAL A 195 2.89 -3.57 20.40
N ASP A 196 3.87 -4.15 19.71
CA ASP A 196 4.93 -4.93 20.36
C ASP A 196 5.78 -4.03 21.29
N ASP A 197 6.24 -4.56 22.42
CA ASP A 197 7.02 -3.80 23.42
C ASP A 197 8.25 -3.11 22.83
N ALA A 198 8.90 -3.74 21.86
CA ALA A 198 10.02 -3.16 21.14
C ALA A 198 9.65 -1.89 20.35
N VAL A 199 8.41 -1.80 19.84
CA VAL A 199 7.91 -0.59 19.18
C VAL A 199 7.67 0.52 20.19
N ILE A 200 7.05 0.21 21.33
CA ILE A 200 6.80 1.18 22.41
C ILE A 200 8.12 1.83 22.85
N GLU A 201 9.11 1.01 23.11
CA GLU A 201 10.42 1.48 23.59
C GLU A 201 11.19 2.26 22.50
N ALA A 202 11.09 1.82 21.23
CA ALA A 202 11.68 2.52 20.10
C ALA A 202 11.07 3.92 19.90
N VAL A 203 9.76 4.05 19.99
CA VAL A 203 9.06 5.34 19.87
C VAL A 203 9.40 6.28 21.03
N ARG A 204 9.47 5.76 22.27
CA ARG A 204 9.91 6.55 23.44
C ARG A 204 11.33 7.08 23.29
N ARG A 205 12.24 6.27 22.76
CA ARG A 205 13.62 6.66 22.49
C ARG A 205 13.71 7.82 21.51
N LEU A 206 12.91 7.80 20.45
CA LEU A 206 12.84 8.90 19.49
C LEU A 206 12.28 10.20 20.06
N ALA A 207 11.40 10.13 21.06
CA ALA A 207 10.84 11.30 21.71
C ALA A 207 11.82 12.00 22.66
N VAL A 208 12.87 11.29 23.12
CA VAL A 208 13.93 11.85 23.98
C VAL A 208 15.01 12.56 23.18
N ASP A 209 15.22 12.15 21.92
CA ASP A 209 16.26 12.66 21.03
C ASP A 209 15.77 13.83 20.14
N ALA A 210 14.49 14.24 20.23
CA ALA A 210 13.85 15.31 19.47
C ALA A 210 13.71 16.59 20.29
#